data_4ee2bffb88dad5d796a86bd6258aba61
#
_entry.id   4ee2bffb88dad5d796a86bd6258aba61
#
_cell.length_a   1.000
_cell.length_b   1.000
_cell.length_c   1.000
_cell.angle_alpha   90.00
_cell.angle_beta   90.00
_cell.angle_gamma   90.00
#
_symmetry.space_group_name_H-M   'P 1'
#
loop_
_entity.id
_entity.type
_entity.pdbx_description
1 polymer ?
#
loop_
_entity_poly.entity_id
_entity_poly.type
_entity_poly.pdbx_seq_one_letter_code
_entity_poly.pdbx_strand_id
1 'polypeptide(L)'
;MRNEFSKKVQELIQTNSNSVFITGDLGYNALEQLQQLAGERFINAGVAEQNMVGVAAGLAYKGFESFVYSIAPFAVYRCFEQIKIDVCIHNLPVYIVGNGGGYGYGIMGATHHAIEDIGCLSTLPNITCWVPAFNEDVDYCLEQITTLKKPAYLRLGMSKSYPTQQKIEPVNHIVKSDNPEITILALGPIVNNVLDAIVGRKNIDVFTVLTVPLPELTDELFNSISKSKKLIVVEEHVERGGLGEHLLSHVSKYGIRLEKFIGINAQGYPSKLYGNQAFHQQESGLDTENIKKQIANLLSL
;
A
#
# COMPACT_ATOMS: atom_id res chain seq x y z
N MET A 1 7.82 3.81 8.47
CA MET A 1 6.33 3.80 8.57
C MET A 1 5.80 3.23 9.89
N ARG A 2 6.40 2.21 10.48
CA ARG A 2 5.88 1.61 11.74
C ARG A 2 5.87 2.59 12.92
N ASN A 3 6.88 3.45 13.03
CA ASN A 3 6.96 4.47 14.09
C ASN A 3 5.94 5.59 13.87
N GLU A 4 5.80 6.06 12.64
CA GLU A 4 4.82 7.06 12.23
C GLU A 4 3.41 6.55 12.51
N PHE A 5 3.13 5.31 12.11
CA PHE A 5 1.87 4.63 12.43
C PHE A 5 1.60 4.59 13.94
N SER A 6 2.55 4.11 14.75
CA SER A 6 2.38 4.02 16.19
C SER A 6 2.10 5.38 16.82
N LYS A 7 2.84 6.42 16.41
CA LYS A 7 2.65 7.79 16.89
C LYS A 7 1.25 8.32 16.53
N LYS A 8 0.84 8.19 15.27
CA LYS A 8 -0.46 8.71 14.82
C LYS A 8 -1.63 7.99 15.47
N VAL A 9 -1.55 6.67 15.64
CA VAL A 9 -2.61 5.91 16.34
C VAL A 9 -2.70 6.28 17.81
N GLN A 10 -1.57 6.60 18.48
CA GLN A 10 -1.59 7.13 19.85
C GLN A 10 -2.41 8.44 19.92
N GLU A 11 -2.19 9.38 19.00
CA GLU A 11 -2.96 10.62 18.90
C GLU A 11 -4.45 10.35 18.69
N LEU A 12 -4.79 9.45 17.75
CA LEU A 12 -6.18 9.09 17.44
C LEU A 12 -6.89 8.45 18.63
N ILE A 13 -6.23 7.54 19.37
CA ILE A 13 -6.82 6.89 20.56
C ILE A 13 -6.99 7.89 21.73
N GLN A 14 -6.11 8.86 21.85
CA GLN A 14 -6.25 9.93 22.87
C GLN A 14 -7.40 10.88 22.56
N THR A 15 -7.60 11.20 21.29
CA THR A 15 -8.64 12.16 20.85
C THR A 15 -10.02 11.53 20.65
N ASN A 16 -10.09 10.22 20.40
CA ASN A 16 -11.34 9.50 20.20
C ASN A 16 -11.50 8.34 21.20
N SER A 17 -12.37 8.52 22.18
CA SER A 17 -12.65 7.51 23.21
C SER A 17 -13.28 6.22 22.68
N ASN A 18 -13.84 6.24 21.46
CA ASN A 18 -14.43 5.08 20.80
C ASN A 18 -13.42 4.34 19.90
N SER A 19 -12.16 4.74 19.85
CA SER A 19 -11.12 4.00 19.12
C SER A 19 -10.55 2.87 19.98
N VAL A 20 -10.47 1.67 19.39
CA VAL A 20 -9.92 0.45 20.00
C VAL A 20 -8.79 -0.09 19.16
N PHE A 21 -7.74 -0.59 19.79
CA PHE A 21 -6.60 -1.22 19.12
C PHE A 21 -6.51 -2.69 19.50
N ILE A 22 -6.44 -3.55 18.48
CA ILE A 22 -6.41 -5.00 18.66
C ILE A 22 -5.18 -5.55 17.93
N THR A 23 -4.35 -6.32 18.63
CA THR A 23 -3.17 -6.96 18.06
C THR A 23 -3.20 -8.47 18.21
N GLY A 24 -2.54 -9.17 17.27
CA GLY A 24 -2.38 -10.62 17.29
C GLY A 24 -1.07 -11.06 17.95
N ASP A 25 -0.80 -10.63 19.18
CA ASP A 25 0.44 -10.90 19.92
C ASP A 25 1.71 -10.42 19.21
N LEU A 26 1.63 -9.25 18.62
CA LEU A 26 2.68 -8.62 17.82
C LEU A 26 2.88 -7.15 18.23
N GLY A 27 3.99 -6.56 17.77
CA GLY A 27 4.23 -5.13 17.95
C GLY A 27 5.24 -4.80 19.04
N TYR A 28 5.99 -5.76 19.52
CA TYR A 28 7.11 -5.55 20.46
C TYR A 28 8.06 -4.45 19.95
N ASN A 29 8.52 -3.60 20.88
CA ASN A 29 9.34 -2.40 20.63
C ASN A 29 8.68 -1.31 19.74
N ALA A 30 7.34 -1.31 19.63
CA ALA A 30 6.63 -0.26 18.86
C ALA A 30 5.26 0.13 19.44
N LEU A 31 4.62 -0.75 20.20
CA LEU A 31 3.24 -0.55 20.67
C LEU A 31 3.12 -0.39 22.20
N GLU A 32 4.21 -0.47 22.95
CA GLU A 32 4.18 -0.41 24.43
C GLU A 32 3.60 0.92 24.93
N GLN A 33 3.97 2.03 24.29
CA GLN A 33 3.43 3.34 24.65
C GLN A 33 1.94 3.44 24.29
N LEU A 34 1.55 2.91 23.12
CA LEU A 34 0.15 2.83 22.72
C LEU A 34 -0.66 1.99 23.73
N GLN A 35 -0.13 0.86 24.18
CA GLN A 35 -0.76 0.00 25.17
C GLN A 35 -1.00 0.75 26.51
N GLN A 36 -0.02 1.49 26.97
CA GLN A 36 -0.14 2.30 28.20
C GLN A 36 -1.22 3.39 28.06
N LEU A 37 -1.26 4.08 26.91
CA LEU A 37 -2.21 5.17 26.66
C LEU A 37 -3.64 4.67 26.46
N ALA A 38 -3.80 3.55 25.76
CA ALA A 38 -5.11 2.99 25.44
C ALA A 38 -5.75 2.26 26.63
N GLY A 39 -4.95 1.69 27.54
CA GLY A 39 -5.44 0.91 28.68
C GLY A 39 -6.32 -0.26 28.22
N GLU A 40 -7.56 -0.34 28.72
CA GLU A 40 -8.51 -1.41 28.35
C GLU A 40 -8.92 -1.40 26.87
N ARG A 41 -8.68 -0.31 26.15
CA ARG A 41 -8.92 -0.20 24.69
C ARG A 41 -7.78 -0.79 23.86
N PHE A 42 -6.74 -1.31 24.50
CA PHE A 42 -5.70 -2.10 23.85
C PHE A 42 -5.94 -3.59 24.17
N ILE A 43 -6.30 -4.36 23.16
CA ILE A 43 -6.65 -5.77 23.29
C ILE A 43 -5.58 -6.62 22.61
N ASN A 44 -4.94 -7.52 23.33
CA ASN A 44 -4.12 -8.57 22.73
C ASN A 44 -5.02 -9.81 22.54
N ALA A 45 -5.36 -10.11 21.30
CA ALA A 45 -6.20 -11.25 20.94
C ALA A 45 -5.44 -12.60 20.87
N GLY A 46 -4.11 -12.57 21.11
CA GLY A 46 -3.25 -13.73 20.88
C GLY A 46 -3.05 -14.03 19.40
N VAL A 47 -2.41 -15.15 19.09
CA VAL A 47 -2.18 -15.60 17.70
C VAL A 47 -3.48 -16.21 17.13
N ALA A 48 -4.50 -15.37 16.98
CA ALA A 48 -5.86 -15.77 16.60
C ALA A 48 -6.51 -14.72 15.68
N GLU A 49 -5.91 -14.47 14.51
CA GLU A 49 -6.25 -13.33 13.65
C GLU A 49 -7.69 -13.36 13.13
N GLN A 50 -8.27 -14.54 12.89
CA GLN A 50 -9.69 -14.66 12.51
C GLN A 50 -10.59 -14.16 13.63
N ASN A 51 -10.34 -14.58 14.87
CA ASN A 51 -11.08 -14.11 16.05
C ASN A 51 -10.86 -12.61 16.27
N MET A 52 -9.63 -12.12 16.07
CA MET A 52 -9.27 -10.72 16.18
C MET A 52 -10.13 -9.83 15.25
N VAL A 53 -10.32 -10.22 13.99
CA VAL A 53 -11.16 -9.48 13.03
C VAL A 53 -12.65 -9.59 13.42
N GLY A 54 -13.13 -10.76 13.85
CA GLY A 54 -14.51 -10.94 14.32
C GLY A 54 -14.83 -10.08 15.55
N VAL A 55 -13.91 -10.01 16.53
CA VAL A 55 -14.04 -9.10 17.69
C VAL A 55 -14.07 -7.64 17.25
N ALA A 56 -13.17 -7.24 16.35
CA ALA A 56 -13.13 -5.89 15.78
C ALA A 56 -14.46 -5.50 15.11
N ALA A 57 -15.02 -6.42 14.31
CA ALA A 57 -16.31 -6.23 13.65
C ALA A 57 -17.45 -6.06 14.66
N GLY A 58 -17.48 -6.92 15.72
CA GLY A 58 -18.47 -6.81 16.79
C GLY A 58 -18.39 -5.49 17.55
N LEU A 59 -17.19 -5.01 17.85
CA LEU A 59 -16.97 -3.69 18.47
C LEU A 59 -17.39 -2.55 17.53
N ALA A 60 -17.04 -2.64 16.26
CA ALA A 60 -17.42 -1.64 15.26
C ALA A 60 -18.95 -1.58 15.07
N TYR A 61 -19.64 -2.70 15.10
CA TYR A 61 -21.09 -2.76 15.09
C TYR A 61 -21.73 -2.07 16.32
N LYS A 62 -21.00 -1.98 17.43
CA LYS A 62 -21.41 -1.25 18.65
C LYS A 62 -21.00 0.22 18.67
N GLY A 63 -20.44 0.75 17.57
CA GLY A 63 -20.08 2.15 17.41
C GLY A 63 -18.62 2.49 17.73
N PHE A 64 -17.75 1.49 17.89
CA PHE A 64 -16.32 1.71 18.01
C PHE A 64 -15.65 1.80 16.62
N GLU A 65 -14.48 2.41 16.57
CA GLU A 65 -13.55 2.37 15.45
C GLU A 65 -12.40 1.42 15.82
N SER A 66 -12.24 0.32 15.08
CA SER A 66 -11.35 -0.76 15.48
C SER A 66 -10.12 -0.85 14.58
N PHE A 67 -8.94 -0.62 15.16
CA PHE A 67 -7.66 -0.91 14.50
C PHE A 67 -7.25 -2.35 14.77
N VAL A 68 -6.94 -3.10 13.72
CA VAL A 68 -6.54 -4.52 13.79
C VAL A 68 -5.14 -4.63 13.23
N TYR A 69 -4.14 -5.00 14.05
CA TYR A 69 -2.74 -4.99 13.66
C TYR A 69 -2.12 -6.39 13.69
N SER A 70 -1.56 -6.81 12.56
CA SER A 70 -0.76 -8.02 12.44
C SER A 70 0.25 -7.94 11.29
N ILE A 71 1.01 -9.01 11.05
CA ILE A 71 1.82 -9.17 9.82
C ILE A 71 0.85 -9.27 8.63
N ALA A 72 1.18 -8.61 7.52
CA ALA A 72 0.28 -8.43 6.38
C ALA A 72 -0.40 -9.74 5.90
N PRO A 73 0.29 -10.86 5.59
CA PRO A 73 -0.38 -12.09 5.16
C PRO A 73 -1.30 -12.68 6.25
N PHE A 74 -0.97 -12.51 7.53
CA PHE A 74 -1.79 -13.03 8.62
C PHE A 74 -3.05 -12.20 8.82
N ALA A 75 -2.92 -10.88 8.73
CA ALA A 75 -4.05 -9.96 8.82
C ALA A 75 -5.02 -10.10 7.63
N VAL A 76 -4.55 -10.53 6.46
CA VAL A 76 -5.35 -10.59 5.23
C VAL A 76 -5.79 -12.01 4.91
N TYR A 77 -4.86 -12.93 4.61
CA TYR A 77 -5.23 -14.23 4.05
C TYR A 77 -5.95 -15.14 5.04
N ARG A 78 -5.51 -15.17 6.30
CA ARG A 78 -6.16 -15.96 7.35
C ARG A 78 -7.57 -15.46 7.68
N CYS A 79 -7.79 -14.15 7.56
CA CYS A 79 -9.03 -13.48 7.98
C CYS A 79 -9.92 -13.10 6.81
N PHE A 80 -9.63 -13.55 5.58
CA PHE A 80 -10.29 -13.07 4.38
C PHE A 80 -11.82 -13.22 4.43
N GLU A 81 -12.31 -14.34 4.96
CA GLU A 81 -13.75 -14.57 5.13
C GLU A 81 -14.37 -13.58 6.11
N GLN A 82 -13.76 -13.39 7.29
CA GLN A 82 -14.24 -12.45 8.31
C GLN A 82 -14.19 -11.01 7.80
N ILE A 83 -13.13 -10.63 7.09
CA ILE A 83 -13.03 -9.31 6.44
C ILE A 83 -14.19 -9.13 5.45
N LYS A 84 -14.44 -10.13 4.60
CA LYS A 84 -15.53 -10.06 3.60
C LYS A 84 -16.89 -9.97 4.26
N ILE A 85 -17.22 -10.89 5.14
CA ILE A 85 -18.58 -11.08 5.67
C ILE A 85 -18.84 -10.10 6.81
N ASP A 86 -17.98 -10.08 7.83
CA ASP A 86 -18.26 -9.34 9.05
C ASP A 86 -17.92 -7.84 8.92
N VAL A 87 -16.92 -7.49 8.13
CA VAL A 87 -16.45 -6.11 7.99
C VAL A 87 -17.00 -5.43 6.73
N CYS A 88 -16.69 -5.98 5.55
CA CYS A 88 -16.95 -5.29 4.28
C CYS A 88 -18.44 -5.26 3.91
N ILE A 89 -19.17 -6.38 4.05
CA ILE A 89 -20.61 -6.44 3.74
C ILE A 89 -21.39 -5.50 4.66
N HIS A 90 -21.00 -5.43 5.94
CA HIS A 90 -21.63 -4.54 6.93
C HIS A 90 -21.12 -3.10 6.87
N ASN A 91 -20.10 -2.82 6.04
CA ASN A 91 -19.49 -1.50 5.88
C ASN A 91 -19.04 -0.87 7.21
N LEU A 92 -18.36 -1.66 8.06
CA LEU A 92 -17.97 -1.27 9.41
C LEU A 92 -16.60 -0.56 9.44
N PRO A 93 -16.37 0.40 10.35
CA PRO A 93 -15.11 1.10 10.52
C PRO A 93 -14.07 0.20 11.23
N VAL A 94 -13.63 -0.82 10.53
CA VAL A 94 -12.53 -1.72 10.92
C VAL A 94 -11.35 -1.44 10.01
N TYR A 95 -10.22 -1.08 10.61
CA TYR A 95 -9.01 -0.67 9.93
C TYR A 95 -7.94 -1.75 10.10
N ILE A 96 -7.76 -2.54 9.06
CA ILE A 96 -6.82 -3.67 9.04
C ILE A 96 -5.44 -3.12 8.71
N VAL A 97 -4.47 -3.33 9.57
CA VAL A 97 -3.11 -2.83 9.43
C VAL A 97 -2.16 -4.01 9.23
N GLY A 98 -1.66 -4.14 8.02
CA GLY A 98 -0.71 -5.18 7.63
C GLY A 98 0.72 -4.64 7.66
N ASN A 99 1.52 -5.11 8.61
CA ASN A 99 2.93 -4.75 8.68
C ASN A 99 3.76 -5.63 7.74
N GLY A 100 4.75 -5.04 7.05
CA GLY A 100 5.67 -5.75 6.18
C GLY A 100 5.05 -6.28 4.89
N GLY A 101 4.23 -5.47 4.20
CA GLY A 101 3.67 -5.80 2.88
C GLY A 101 4.74 -6.09 1.84
N GLY A 102 4.35 -6.75 0.76
CA GLY A 102 5.26 -7.20 -0.29
C GLY A 102 6.26 -8.23 0.21
N TYR A 103 7.52 -8.04 -0.11
CA TYR A 103 8.64 -8.85 0.36
C TYR A 103 9.27 -8.34 1.66
N GLY A 104 8.57 -7.48 2.42
CA GLY A 104 9.13 -6.76 3.58
C GLY A 104 9.72 -7.65 4.68
N TYR A 105 9.25 -8.88 4.82
CA TYR A 105 9.81 -9.87 5.78
C TYR A 105 10.97 -10.71 5.21
N GLY A 106 11.36 -10.49 3.98
CA GLY A 106 12.58 -11.03 3.37
C GLY A 106 12.77 -12.53 3.58
N ILE A 107 13.79 -12.90 4.38
CA ILE A 107 14.21 -14.31 4.59
C ILE A 107 13.11 -15.20 5.22
N MET A 108 12.08 -14.62 5.83
CA MET A 108 10.96 -15.39 6.35
C MET A 108 10.13 -16.06 5.26
N GLY A 109 10.28 -15.62 4.02
CA GLY A 109 9.76 -16.27 2.82
C GLY A 109 8.24 -16.20 2.67
N ALA A 110 7.70 -17.10 1.85
CA ALA A 110 6.31 -17.11 1.38
C ALA A 110 5.24 -17.06 2.49
N THR A 111 5.54 -17.58 3.68
CA THR A 111 4.59 -17.54 4.81
C THR A 111 4.40 -16.14 5.39
N HIS A 112 5.35 -15.22 5.16
CA HIS A 112 5.36 -13.86 5.70
C HIS A 112 5.32 -12.79 4.62
N HIS A 113 5.39 -13.15 3.35
CA HIS A 113 5.26 -12.21 2.25
C HIS A 113 3.78 -11.96 1.91
N ALA A 114 3.47 -10.73 1.54
CA ALA A 114 2.14 -10.31 1.12
C ALA A 114 2.25 -9.61 -0.23
N ILE A 115 2.32 -10.41 -1.29
CA ILE A 115 2.43 -9.92 -2.67
C ILE A 115 1.12 -10.04 -3.44
N GLU A 116 0.07 -10.62 -2.84
CA GLU A 116 -1.29 -10.74 -3.42
C GLU A 116 -2.37 -10.06 -2.55
N ASP A 117 -1.99 -9.47 -1.41
CA ASP A 117 -2.89 -8.92 -0.39
C ASP A 117 -3.85 -7.85 -0.93
N ILE A 118 -3.34 -6.93 -1.72
CA ILE A 118 -4.12 -5.85 -2.34
C ILE A 118 -5.11 -6.44 -3.35
N GLY A 119 -4.65 -7.35 -4.22
CA GLY A 119 -5.49 -8.03 -5.20
C GLY A 119 -6.64 -8.79 -4.56
N CYS A 120 -6.38 -9.50 -3.46
CA CYS A 120 -7.43 -10.17 -2.69
C CYS A 120 -8.47 -9.18 -2.15
N LEU A 121 -8.03 -8.13 -1.47
CA LEU A 121 -8.92 -7.21 -0.77
C LEU A 121 -9.65 -6.25 -1.70
N SER A 122 -9.02 -5.78 -2.79
CA SER A 122 -9.64 -4.83 -3.74
C SER A 122 -10.86 -5.39 -4.46
N THR A 123 -11.08 -6.70 -4.42
CA THR A 123 -12.29 -7.35 -4.94
C THR A 123 -13.50 -7.27 -4.00
N LEU A 124 -13.29 -6.92 -2.73
CA LEU A 124 -14.34 -6.87 -1.72
C LEU A 124 -15.08 -5.52 -1.75
N PRO A 125 -16.38 -5.50 -1.42
CA PRO A 125 -17.14 -4.25 -1.37
C PRO A 125 -16.68 -3.36 -0.21
N ASN A 126 -16.80 -2.04 -0.39
CA ASN A 126 -16.61 -1.01 0.63
C ASN A 126 -15.20 -0.83 1.19
N ILE A 127 -14.23 -1.69 0.88
CA ILE A 127 -12.87 -1.58 1.38
C ILE A 127 -11.96 -0.79 0.42
N THR A 128 -11.07 -0.01 1.00
CA THR A 128 -9.96 0.64 0.29
C THR A 128 -8.64 0.17 0.86
N CYS A 129 -7.73 -0.27 -0.01
CA CYS A 129 -6.35 -0.57 0.36
C CYS A 129 -5.52 0.71 0.29
N TRP A 130 -4.90 1.10 1.39
CA TRP A 130 -4.00 2.25 1.52
C TRP A 130 -2.56 1.78 1.57
N VAL A 131 -1.72 2.28 0.67
CA VAL A 131 -0.34 1.85 0.49
C VAL A 131 0.58 3.07 0.50
N PRO A 132 0.98 3.55 1.68
CA PRO A 132 1.90 4.67 1.82
C PRO A 132 3.18 4.44 1.03
N ALA A 133 3.63 5.45 0.28
CA ALA A 133 4.86 5.42 -0.49
C ALA A 133 6.06 5.96 0.33
N PHE A 134 5.82 7.00 1.12
CA PHE A 134 6.80 7.65 2.00
C PHE A 134 6.31 7.62 3.46
N ASN A 135 7.21 7.93 4.39
CA ASN A 135 6.89 7.89 5.82
C ASN A 135 5.76 8.86 6.20
N GLU A 136 5.75 10.04 5.61
CA GLU A 136 4.77 11.10 5.86
C GLU A 136 3.36 10.75 5.34
N ASP A 137 3.24 9.84 4.37
CA ASP A 137 1.96 9.37 3.85
C ASP A 137 1.14 8.63 4.90
N VAL A 138 1.80 8.06 5.92
CA VAL A 138 1.12 7.27 6.96
C VAL A 138 0.12 8.12 7.74
N ASP A 139 0.52 9.33 8.12
CA ASP A 139 -0.36 10.26 8.84
C ASP A 139 -1.57 10.63 7.98
N TYR A 140 -1.32 10.99 6.72
CA TYR A 140 -2.39 11.31 5.75
C TYR A 140 -3.34 10.12 5.56
N CYS A 141 -2.82 8.91 5.31
CA CYS A 141 -3.65 7.72 5.12
C CYS A 141 -4.54 7.46 6.34
N LEU A 142 -3.99 7.54 7.56
CA LEU A 142 -4.76 7.34 8.79
C LEU A 142 -5.84 8.40 8.99
N GLU A 143 -5.56 9.66 8.66
CA GLU A 143 -6.57 10.74 8.70
C GLU A 143 -7.72 10.49 7.73
N GLN A 144 -7.40 10.06 6.51
CA GLN A 144 -8.44 9.71 5.52
C GLN A 144 -9.26 8.50 5.96
N ILE A 145 -8.60 7.43 6.40
CA ILE A 145 -9.23 6.19 6.89
C ILE A 145 -10.23 6.50 8.02
N THR A 146 -9.80 7.25 9.03
CA THR A 146 -10.65 7.57 10.19
C THR A 146 -11.73 8.60 9.89
N THR A 147 -11.52 9.48 8.91
CA THR A 147 -12.54 10.42 8.43
C THR A 147 -13.63 9.71 7.63
N LEU A 148 -13.26 8.79 6.77
CA LEU A 148 -14.20 8.03 5.92
C LEU A 148 -15.06 7.05 6.72
N LYS A 149 -14.55 6.51 7.83
CA LYS A 149 -15.23 5.53 8.69
C LYS A 149 -15.77 4.32 7.94
N LYS A 150 -14.98 3.81 7.00
CA LYS A 150 -15.29 2.63 6.19
C LYS A 150 -14.23 1.55 6.37
N PRO A 151 -14.49 0.31 5.95
CA PRO A 151 -13.47 -0.73 5.91
C PRO A 151 -12.19 -0.23 5.19
N ALA A 152 -11.04 -0.45 5.80
CA ALA A 152 -9.78 -0.05 5.21
C ALA A 152 -8.69 -1.08 5.50
N TYR A 153 -7.77 -1.23 4.55
CA TYR A 153 -6.52 -1.93 4.74
C TYR A 153 -5.36 -0.95 4.60
N LEU A 154 -4.52 -0.85 5.61
CA LEU A 154 -3.30 -0.04 5.58
C LEU A 154 -2.08 -0.96 5.49
N ARG A 155 -1.37 -0.91 4.37
CA ARG A 155 -0.19 -1.74 4.10
C ARG A 155 1.08 -0.98 4.47
N LEU A 156 1.70 -1.33 5.59
CA LEU A 156 2.94 -0.70 6.03
C LEU A 156 4.16 -1.42 5.45
N GLY A 157 5.15 -0.63 5.05
CA GLY A 157 6.46 -1.08 4.60
C GLY A 157 7.60 -0.27 5.21
N MET A 158 8.80 -0.47 4.71
CA MET A 158 9.95 0.40 5.01
C MET A 158 10.13 1.41 3.88
N SER A 159 10.25 2.70 4.21
CA SER A 159 10.47 3.75 3.23
C SER A 159 11.34 4.88 3.79
N LYS A 160 11.61 5.84 2.93
CA LYS A 160 12.29 7.11 3.23
C LYS A 160 11.25 8.22 3.42
N SER A 161 11.71 9.41 3.78
CA SER A 161 10.91 10.64 3.69
C SER A 161 10.83 11.13 2.25
N TYR A 162 9.84 11.99 1.97
CA TYR A 162 9.74 12.67 0.68
C TYR A 162 11.04 13.39 0.31
N PRO A 163 11.46 13.35 -0.96
CA PRO A 163 12.66 14.10 -1.41
C PRO A 163 12.46 15.61 -1.30
N THR A 164 11.23 16.09 -1.39
CA THR A 164 10.82 17.49 -1.23
C THR A 164 9.50 17.57 -0.51
N GLN A 165 9.33 18.58 0.34
CA GLN A 165 8.05 18.77 1.03
C GLN A 165 6.95 19.14 0.03
N GLN A 166 5.81 18.46 0.11
CA GLN A 166 4.64 18.71 -0.73
C GLN A 166 3.33 18.41 0.02
N LYS A 167 2.22 18.88 -0.55
CA LYS A 167 0.89 18.46 -0.12
C LYS A 167 0.68 17.00 -0.51
N ILE A 168 0.19 16.19 0.41
CA ILE A 168 -0.08 14.78 0.18
C ILE A 168 -1.52 14.61 -0.28
N GLU A 169 -1.71 13.84 -1.35
CA GLU A 169 -3.01 13.49 -1.95
C GLU A 169 -3.04 12.00 -2.32
N PRO A 170 -4.20 11.41 -2.70
CA PRO A 170 -4.25 10.00 -3.09
C PRO A 170 -3.37 9.64 -4.28
N VAL A 171 -3.13 10.62 -5.17
CA VAL A 171 -2.19 10.53 -6.30
C VAL A 171 -1.25 11.72 -6.22
N ASN A 172 0.05 11.47 -6.10
CA ASN A 172 1.04 12.52 -5.92
C ASN A 172 2.01 12.54 -7.11
N HIS A 173 2.25 13.72 -7.68
CA HIS A 173 3.24 13.95 -8.74
C HIS A 173 4.60 14.23 -8.12
N ILE A 174 5.47 13.24 -8.07
CA ILE A 174 6.76 13.28 -7.34
C ILE A 174 7.88 13.91 -8.15
N VAL A 175 7.94 13.56 -9.43
CA VAL A 175 8.90 14.15 -10.38
C VAL A 175 8.14 14.64 -11.59
N LYS A 176 8.28 15.93 -11.91
CA LYS A 176 7.55 16.62 -12.95
C LYS A 176 8.47 17.03 -14.08
N SER A 177 8.09 16.68 -15.30
CA SER A 177 8.76 17.07 -16.54
C SER A 177 7.87 18.02 -17.36
N ASP A 178 8.45 18.99 -18.02
CA ASP A 178 7.72 19.85 -18.97
C ASP A 178 7.27 19.09 -20.22
N ASN A 179 8.03 18.05 -20.59
CA ASN A 179 7.75 17.23 -21.75
C ASN A 179 8.02 15.74 -21.48
N PRO A 180 7.11 15.04 -20.75
CA PRO A 180 7.31 13.65 -20.41
C PRO A 180 7.23 12.77 -21.66
N GLU A 181 8.24 11.91 -21.82
CA GLU A 181 8.26 10.82 -22.80
C GLU A 181 7.81 9.51 -22.18
N ILE A 182 7.90 9.41 -20.85
CA ILE A 182 7.43 8.25 -20.08
C ILE A 182 6.72 8.78 -18.83
N THR A 183 5.57 8.17 -18.52
CA THR A 183 4.90 8.30 -17.23
C THR A 183 5.12 7.04 -16.41
N ILE A 184 5.61 7.18 -15.17
CA ILE A 184 5.81 6.06 -14.23
C ILE A 184 4.88 6.23 -13.04
N LEU A 185 4.13 5.19 -12.69
CA LEU A 185 3.39 5.10 -11.43
C LEU A 185 4.03 4.07 -10.53
N ALA A 186 4.21 4.41 -9.27
CA ALA A 186 4.70 3.49 -8.25
C ALA A 186 3.69 3.33 -7.11
N LEU A 187 3.46 2.09 -6.66
CA LEU A 187 2.60 1.75 -5.54
C LEU A 187 3.45 1.42 -4.32
N GLY A 188 3.40 2.30 -3.31
CA GLY A 188 4.11 2.08 -2.05
C GLY A 188 5.62 2.36 -2.11
N PRO A 189 6.40 1.81 -1.17
CA PRO A 189 7.82 2.13 -0.97
C PRO A 189 8.74 1.86 -2.15
N ILE A 190 8.32 1.04 -3.11
CA ILE A 190 9.08 0.75 -4.34
C ILE A 190 9.38 2.01 -5.17
N VAL A 191 8.69 3.11 -4.91
CA VAL A 191 9.00 4.42 -5.51
C VAL A 191 10.46 4.81 -5.31
N ASN A 192 11.09 4.41 -4.18
CA ASN A 192 12.49 4.72 -3.94
C ASN A 192 13.42 4.12 -5.01
N ASN A 193 13.15 2.88 -5.46
CA ASN A 193 13.90 2.24 -6.54
C ASN A 193 13.66 2.95 -7.88
N VAL A 194 12.44 3.45 -8.11
CA VAL A 194 12.11 4.26 -9.29
C VAL A 194 12.87 5.57 -9.28
N LEU A 195 12.88 6.30 -8.16
CA LEU A 195 13.60 7.57 -8.03
C LEU A 195 15.10 7.40 -8.26
N ASP A 196 15.70 6.35 -7.69
CA ASP A 196 17.09 6.00 -7.91
C ASP A 196 17.38 5.63 -9.39
N ALA A 197 16.40 5.01 -10.08
CA ALA A 197 16.53 4.61 -11.48
C ALA A 197 16.49 5.79 -12.47
N ILE A 198 15.82 6.88 -12.13
CA ILE A 198 15.66 8.04 -13.02
C ILE A 198 16.69 9.15 -12.79
N VAL A 199 17.64 8.99 -11.87
CA VAL A 199 18.68 10.00 -11.60
C VAL A 199 19.35 10.43 -12.92
N GLY A 200 19.40 11.74 -13.17
CA GLY A 200 19.97 12.34 -14.38
C GLY A 200 19.06 12.33 -15.61
N ARG A 201 17.84 11.82 -15.54
CA ARG A 201 16.84 11.85 -16.63
C ARG A 201 15.88 13.03 -16.43
N LYS A 202 15.47 13.68 -17.53
CA LYS A 202 14.64 14.90 -17.49
C LYS A 202 13.24 14.74 -18.06
N ASN A 203 13.02 13.72 -18.89
CA ASN A 203 11.77 13.56 -19.66
C ASN A 203 10.88 12.46 -19.08
N ILE A 204 10.80 12.37 -17.76
CA ILE A 204 10.03 11.33 -17.06
C ILE A 204 9.18 11.98 -15.98
N ASP A 205 7.90 11.71 -16.02
CA ASP A 205 7.00 11.99 -14.90
C ASP A 205 6.93 10.77 -13.97
N VAL A 206 6.98 11.01 -12.65
CA VAL A 206 6.78 9.96 -11.64
C VAL A 206 5.65 10.35 -10.72
N PHE A 207 4.72 9.42 -10.58
CA PHE A 207 3.60 9.52 -9.65
C PHE A 207 3.65 8.41 -8.61
N THR A 208 3.18 8.70 -7.41
CA THR A 208 2.78 7.68 -6.43
C THR A 208 1.27 7.64 -6.31
N VAL A 209 0.75 6.44 -6.08
CA VAL A 209 -0.66 6.20 -5.79
C VAL A 209 -0.75 5.57 -4.41
N LEU A 210 -1.61 6.13 -3.55
CA LEU A 210 -1.74 5.68 -2.17
C LEU A 210 -2.92 4.73 -1.96
N THR A 211 -3.79 4.53 -2.96
CA THR A 211 -5.01 3.72 -2.82
C THR A 211 -5.25 2.74 -3.96
N VAL A 212 -5.75 1.57 -3.62
CA VAL A 212 -6.33 0.60 -4.57
C VAL A 212 -7.68 0.16 -3.99
N PRO A 213 -8.80 0.22 -4.73
CA PRO A 213 -8.91 0.66 -6.12
C PRO A 213 -8.38 2.08 -6.36
N LEU A 214 -7.86 2.30 -7.56
CA LEU A 214 -7.40 3.62 -7.99
C LEU A 214 -8.61 4.59 -7.98
N PRO A 215 -8.47 5.81 -7.40
CA PRO A 215 -9.47 6.85 -7.59
C PRO A 215 -9.52 7.30 -9.06
N GLU A 216 -10.39 8.24 -9.39
CA GLU A 216 -10.36 8.82 -10.73
C GLU A 216 -8.99 9.44 -11.05
N LEU A 217 -8.61 9.42 -12.33
CA LEU A 217 -7.34 10.03 -12.76
C LEU A 217 -7.40 11.53 -12.47
N THR A 218 -6.38 12.04 -11.81
CA THR A 218 -6.20 13.51 -11.69
C THR A 218 -5.87 14.10 -13.06
N ASP A 219 -6.17 15.38 -13.27
CA ASP A 219 -5.87 16.08 -14.52
C ASP A 219 -4.36 15.98 -14.86
N GLU A 220 -3.49 16.09 -13.86
CA GLU A 220 -2.03 15.97 -14.05
C GLU A 220 -1.64 14.58 -14.53
N LEU A 221 -2.16 13.52 -13.92
CA LEU A 221 -1.88 12.14 -14.31
C LEU A 221 -2.46 11.82 -15.70
N PHE A 222 -3.71 12.24 -15.96
CA PHE A 222 -4.35 12.10 -17.26
C PHE A 222 -3.52 12.76 -18.37
N ASN A 223 -3.09 14.01 -18.16
CA ASN A 223 -2.30 14.78 -19.11
C ASN A 223 -0.92 14.15 -19.36
N SER A 224 -0.26 13.69 -18.29
CA SER A 224 1.04 13.02 -18.39
C SER A 224 0.95 11.74 -19.23
N ILE A 225 -0.03 10.84 -18.93
CA ILE A 225 -0.22 9.60 -19.68
C ILE A 225 -0.61 9.89 -21.14
N SER A 226 -1.51 10.84 -21.36
CA SER A 226 -1.98 11.21 -22.72
C SER A 226 -0.86 11.78 -23.59
N LYS A 227 0.09 12.49 -22.98
CA LYS A 227 1.23 13.10 -23.65
C LYS A 227 2.34 12.09 -23.92
N SER A 228 2.75 11.33 -22.90
CA SER A 228 3.84 10.35 -23.01
C SER A 228 3.46 9.12 -23.82
N LYS A 229 2.22 8.66 -23.70
CA LYS A 229 1.68 7.41 -24.28
C LYS A 229 2.48 6.15 -23.93
N LYS A 230 3.56 6.28 -23.17
CA LYS A 230 4.43 5.23 -22.68
C LYS A 230 4.31 5.20 -21.17
N LEU A 231 3.79 4.09 -20.63
CA LEU A 231 3.42 3.94 -19.23
C LEU A 231 4.18 2.78 -18.59
N ILE A 232 4.79 3.05 -17.43
CA ILE A 232 5.35 2.01 -16.57
C ILE A 232 4.59 2.03 -15.24
N VAL A 233 4.18 0.86 -14.76
CA VAL A 233 3.68 0.69 -13.38
C VAL A 233 4.65 -0.19 -12.62
N VAL A 234 5.07 0.25 -11.44
CA VAL A 234 6.02 -0.48 -10.57
C VAL A 234 5.34 -0.74 -9.23
N GLU A 235 5.19 -2.01 -8.87
CA GLU A 235 4.51 -2.41 -7.65
C GLU A 235 5.10 -3.70 -7.06
N GLU A 236 5.37 -3.71 -5.76
CA GLU A 236 5.77 -4.92 -5.02
C GLU A 236 4.53 -5.76 -4.70
N HIS A 237 3.81 -6.09 -5.76
CA HIS A 237 2.59 -6.88 -5.79
C HIS A 237 2.57 -7.66 -7.10
N VAL A 238 1.89 -8.80 -7.15
CA VAL A 238 1.68 -9.55 -8.40
C VAL A 238 0.86 -8.73 -9.40
N GLU A 239 0.97 -9.06 -10.69
CA GLU A 239 0.27 -8.34 -11.76
C GLU A 239 -1.25 -8.34 -11.56
N ARG A 240 -1.81 -9.52 -11.23
CA ARG A 240 -3.26 -9.70 -11.08
C ARG A 240 -3.80 -8.99 -9.85
N GLY A 241 -4.79 -8.15 -10.05
CA GLY A 241 -5.43 -7.35 -8.99
C GLY A 241 -4.56 -6.21 -8.47
N GLY A 242 -3.40 -5.96 -9.09
CA GLY A 242 -2.51 -4.86 -8.74
C GLY A 242 -2.92 -3.52 -9.36
N LEU A 243 -2.15 -2.49 -9.04
CA LEU A 243 -2.37 -1.13 -9.55
C LEU A 243 -2.39 -1.08 -11.09
N GLY A 244 -1.52 -1.86 -11.74
CA GLY A 244 -1.42 -1.88 -13.21
C GLY A 244 -2.74 -2.26 -13.89
N GLU A 245 -3.42 -3.31 -13.44
CA GLU A 245 -4.73 -3.72 -13.98
C GLU A 245 -5.80 -2.65 -13.72
N HIS A 246 -5.86 -2.09 -12.51
CA HIS A 246 -6.80 -1.02 -12.18
C HIS A 246 -6.57 0.21 -13.08
N LEU A 247 -5.33 0.62 -13.26
CA LEU A 247 -4.98 1.78 -14.09
C LEU A 247 -5.33 1.56 -15.57
N LEU A 248 -5.04 0.39 -16.13
CA LEU A 248 -5.39 0.08 -17.52
C LEU A 248 -6.90 0.14 -17.76
N SER A 249 -7.71 -0.25 -16.79
CA SER A 249 -9.17 -0.09 -16.86
C SER A 249 -9.56 1.39 -16.97
N HIS A 250 -8.95 2.28 -16.17
CA HIS A 250 -9.19 3.72 -16.27
C HIS A 250 -8.68 4.30 -17.60
N VAL A 251 -7.46 3.95 -18.01
CA VAL A 251 -6.87 4.37 -19.29
C VAL A 251 -7.81 4.05 -20.46
N SER A 252 -8.38 2.83 -20.47
CA SER A 252 -9.36 2.40 -21.46
C SER A 252 -10.66 3.20 -21.36
N LYS A 253 -11.21 3.41 -20.16
CA LYS A 253 -12.44 4.17 -19.91
C LYS A 253 -12.32 5.62 -20.38
N TYR A 254 -11.16 6.23 -20.19
CA TYR A 254 -10.89 7.61 -20.64
C TYR A 254 -10.47 7.70 -22.13
N GLY A 255 -10.41 6.59 -22.84
CA GLY A 255 -10.05 6.56 -24.26
C GLY A 255 -8.60 6.91 -24.58
N ILE A 256 -7.70 6.81 -23.59
CA ILE A 256 -6.27 7.08 -23.80
C ILE A 256 -5.66 5.92 -24.60
N ARG A 257 -5.00 6.22 -25.69
CA ARG A 257 -4.26 5.23 -26.50
C ARG A 257 -2.81 5.20 -26.06
N LEU A 258 -2.41 4.11 -25.42
CA LEU A 258 -1.02 3.84 -25.10
C LEU A 258 -0.28 3.26 -26.32
N GLU A 259 0.93 3.73 -26.54
CA GLU A 259 1.89 3.12 -27.46
C GLU A 259 2.58 1.94 -26.81
N LYS A 260 2.84 2.03 -25.49
CA LYS A 260 3.46 0.96 -24.73
C LYS A 260 3.03 1.00 -23.25
N PHE A 261 2.80 -0.19 -22.69
CA PHE A 261 2.62 -0.42 -21.27
C PHE A 261 3.63 -1.45 -20.78
N ILE A 262 4.25 -1.20 -19.62
CA ILE A 262 5.11 -2.15 -18.91
C ILE A 262 4.67 -2.20 -17.44
N GLY A 263 4.27 -3.39 -16.98
CA GLY A 263 4.15 -3.71 -15.55
C GLY A 263 5.46 -4.29 -15.04
N ILE A 264 5.99 -3.77 -13.94
CA ILE A 264 7.11 -4.35 -13.20
C ILE A 264 6.56 -4.77 -11.84
N ASN A 265 6.38 -6.08 -11.69
CA ASN A 265 5.58 -6.69 -10.64
C ASN A 265 6.37 -7.76 -9.88
N ALA A 266 5.93 -8.08 -8.66
CA ALA A 266 6.44 -9.23 -7.93
C ALA A 266 6.21 -10.53 -8.72
N GLN A 267 7.26 -11.35 -8.87
CA GLN A 267 7.25 -12.60 -9.62
C GLN A 267 7.20 -13.84 -8.71
N GLY A 268 6.90 -13.65 -7.43
CA GLY A 268 6.95 -14.73 -6.45
C GLY A 268 8.40 -15.17 -6.16
N TYR A 269 8.70 -16.44 -6.44
CA TYR A 269 9.97 -17.07 -6.04
C TYR A 269 10.62 -17.80 -7.22
N PRO A 270 11.12 -17.11 -8.26
CA PRO A 270 11.63 -17.73 -9.48
C PRO A 270 12.78 -18.71 -9.23
N SER A 271 13.74 -18.35 -8.37
CA SER A 271 14.87 -19.20 -7.99
C SER A 271 14.54 -20.27 -6.95
N LYS A 272 13.36 -20.18 -6.29
CA LYS A 272 12.97 -20.99 -5.13
C LYS A 272 13.87 -20.76 -3.90
N LEU A 273 14.64 -19.68 -3.87
CA LEU A 273 15.48 -19.28 -2.76
C LEU A 273 14.82 -18.13 -1.98
N TYR A 274 15.22 -17.95 -0.73
CA TYR A 274 14.80 -16.86 0.11
C TYR A 274 16.00 -16.02 0.52
N GLY A 275 15.84 -14.70 0.46
CA GLY A 275 16.83 -13.71 0.84
C GLY A 275 16.18 -12.52 1.56
N ASN A 276 16.88 -11.42 1.66
CA ASN A 276 16.31 -10.17 2.14
C ASN A 276 15.34 -9.56 1.10
N GLN A 277 14.64 -8.48 1.44
CA GLN A 277 13.71 -7.82 0.53
C GLN A 277 14.37 -7.44 -0.80
N ALA A 278 15.59 -6.88 -0.77
CA ALA A 278 16.30 -6.49 -1.99
C ALA A 278 16.60 -7.69 -2.91
N PHE A 279 16.90 -8.86 -2.35
CA PHE A 279 17.07 -10.10 -3.13
C PHE A 279 15.77 -10.45 -3.89
N HIS A 280 14.62 -10.42 -3.23
CA HIS A 280 13.35 -10.73 -3.87
C HIS A 280 12.93 -9.68 -4.90
N GLN A 281 13.23 -8.40 -4.63
CA GLN A 281 13.04 -7.32 -5.60
C GLN A 281 13.90 -7.55 -6.85
N GLN A 282 15.16 -7.96 -6.70
CA GLN A 282 16.05 -8.28 -7.81
C GLN A 282 15.55 -9.48 -8.62
N GLU A 283 15.15 -10.56 -7.96
CA GLU A 283 14.57 -11.75 -8.61
C GLU A 283 13.29 -11.43 -9.42
N SER A 284 12.55 -10.41 -8.98
CA SER A 284 11.32 -9.92 -9.63
C SER A 284 11.57 -8.79 -10.63
N GLY A 285 12.80 -8.31 -10.79
CA GLY A 285 13.12 -7.18 -11.65
C GLY A 285 12.60 -5.84 -11.12
N LEU A 286 12.33 -5.74 -9.82
CA LEU A 286 11.90 -4.54 -9.11
C LEU A 286 13.08 -3.70 -8.61
N ASP A 287 14.30 -4.14 -8.85
CA ASP A 287 15.51 -3.40 -8.51
C ASP A 287 15.78 -2.21 -9.44
N THR A 288 16.58 -1.28 -8.96
CA THR A 288 16.93 -0.03 -9.66
C THR A 288 17.52 -0.28 -11.05
N GLU A 289 18.38 -1.29 -11.20
CA GLU A 289 19.08 -1.54 -12.48
C GLU A 289 18.12 -2.09 -13.55
N ASN A 290 17.21 -3.00 -13.17
CA ASN A 290 16.21 -3.47 -14.13
C ASN A 290 15.22 -2.34 -14.50
N ILE A 291 14.79 -1.53 -13.55
CA ILE A 291 13.92 -0.37 -13.83
C ILE A 291 14.62 0.58 -14.81
N LYS A 292 15.92 0.91 -14.63
CA LYS A 292 16.73 1.70 -15.57
C LYS A 292 16.73 1.09 -16.98
N LYS A 293 16.89 -0.24 -17.06
CA LYS A 293 16.89 -0.97 -18.35
C LYS A 293 15.53 -0.87 -19.05
N GLN A 294 14.43 -1.05 -18.33
CA GLN A 294 13.09 -0.94 -18.90
C GLN A 294 12.81 0.50 -19.41
N ILE A 295 13.21 1.51 -18.64
CA ILE A 295 13.14 2.92 -19.07
C ILE A 295 13.96 3.15 -20.34
N ALA A 296 15.20 2.66 -20.40
CA ALA A 296 16.08 2.84 -21.57
C ALA A 296 15.49 2.15 -22.82
N ASN A 297 14.93 0.95 -22.66
CA ASN A 297 14.27 0.24 -23.76
C ASN A 297 13.05 1.02 -24.30
N LEU A 298 12.28 1.69 -23.43
CA LEU A 298 11.15 2.50 -23.90
C LEU A 298 11.55 3.80 -24.59
N LEU A 299 12.67 4.40 -24.20
CA LEU A 299 13.19 5.63 -24.83
C LEU A 299 13.84 5.36 -26.19
N SER A 300 14.25 4.12 -26.46
CA SER A 300 14.85 3.73 -27.75
C SER A 300 13.81 3.32 -28.82
N LEU A 301 12.55 3.23 -28.44
CA LEU A 301 11.40 3.00 -29.33
C LEU A 301 10.77 4.34 -29.76
#